data_95c97ec8274e1c82dacd7c6285618129
#
_entry.id   95c97ec8274e1c82dacd7c6285618129
#
_cell.length_a   1.000
_cell.length_b   1.000
_cell.length_c   1.000
_cell.angle_alpha   90.00
_cell.angle_beta   90.00
_cell.angle_gamma   90.00
#
_symmetry.space_group_name_H-M   'P 1'
#
loop_
_entity.id
_entity.type
_entity.pdbx_description
1 polymer ?
#
loop_
_entity_poly.entity_id
_entity_poly.type
_entity_poly.pdbx_seq_one_letter_code
_entity_poly.pdbx_strand_id
1 'polypeptide(L)'
;MEQNDHNLDNTPLLRAIARMQTENSRESREAVLDLVIAQAQFLAPADIVPETEGKEAAVRFQLLTNQEGQPFFPAFTGWEELRKLCGPKNQQTVALTFDHYAGMVLQDNRAAGFVIDPMGACLTFDRNMMEHLVVRKQAMAK
;
A
#
# COMPACT_ATOMS: atom_id res chain seq x y z
N MET A 1 -19.76 -11.77 6.69
CA MET A 1 -18.59 -12.23 5.99
C MET A 1 -17.43 -11.34 6.25
N GLU A 2 -16.35 -11.96 6.40
CA GLU A 2 -15.13 -11.27 6.80
C GLU A 2 -14.64 -10.30 5.76
N GLN A 3 -14.87 -10.61 4.49
CA GLN A 3 -14.44 -9.71 3.43
C GLN A 3 -15.05 -8.33 3.55
N ASN A 4 -16.19 -8.24 4.21
CA ASN A 4 -16.86 -6.96 4.38
C ASN A 4 -16.11 -6.05 5.35
N ASP A 5 -15.23 -6.62 6.17
CA ASP A 5 -14.46 -5.83 7.11
C ASP A 5 -13.50 -4.89 6.40
N HIS A 6 -13.16 -5.21 5.15
CA HIS A 6 -12.25 -4.40 4.36
C HIS A 6 -12.92 -4.01 3.05
N ASN A 7 -14.05 -3.34 3.17
CA ASN A 7 -14.82 -2.93 2.02
C ASN A 7 -14.20 -1.67 1.43
N LEU A 8 -13.18 -1.88 0.61
CA LEU A 8 -12.43 -0.79 0.03
C LEU A 8 -13.09 -0.27 -1.23
N ASP A 9 -13.11 1.05 -1.37
CA ASP A 9 -13.58 1.66 -2.61
C ASP A 9 -12.47 2.51 -3.19
N ASN A 10 -11.60 1.87 -3.96
CA ASN A 10 -10.51 2.54 -4.64
C ASN A 10 -10.85 2.82 -6.10
N THR A 11 -12.14 2.90 -6.43
CA THR A 11 -12.55 3.16 -7.80
C THR A 11 -11.92 4.42 -8.37
N PRO A 12 -11.91 5.56 -7.64
CA PRO A 12 -11.26 6.75 -8.20
C PRO A 12 -9.77 6.54 -8.47
N LEU A 13 -9.08 5.84 -7.56
CA LEU A 13 -7.65 5.56 -7.76
C LEU A 13 -7.44 4.66 -8.97
N LEU A 14 -8.23 3.61 -9.10
CA LEU A 14 -8.08 2.68 -10.23
C LEU A 14 -8.32 3.38 -11.56
N ARG A 15 -9.30 4.28 -11.60
CA ARG A 15 -9.55 5.07 -12.81
C ARG A 15 -8.38 5.99 -13.13
N ALA A 16 -7.80 6.61 -12.10
CA ALA A 16 -6.66 7.49 -12.28
C ALA A 16 -5.45 6.72 -12.78
N ILE A 17 -5.24 5.52 -12.26
CA ILE A 17 -4.13 4.67 -12.71
C ILE A 17 -4.32 4.29 -14.18
N ALA A 18 -5.53 3.89 -14.56
CA ALA A 18 -5.81 3.52 -15.94
C ALA A 18 -5.58 4.70 -16.88
N ARG A 19 -6.01 5.90 -16.46
CA ARG A 19 -5.78 7.10 -17.25
C ARG A 19 -4.28 7.37 -17.40
N MET A 20 -3.52 7.23 -16.32
CA MET A 20 -2.08 7.45 -16.37
C MET A 20 -1.41 6.47 -17.32
N GLN A 21 -1.87 5.22 -17.36
CA GLN A 21 -1.28 4.22 -18.23
C GLN A 21 -1.52 4.51 -19.70
N THR A 22 -2.61 5.20 -20.03
CA THR A 22 -2.92 5.55 -21.43
C THR A 22 -2.37 6.92 -21.82
N GLU A 23 -2.51 7.90 -20.95
CA GLU A 23 -2.07 9.27 -21.27
C GLU A 23 -0.64 9.55 -20.88
N ASN A 24 -0.21 9.05 -19.74
CA ASN A 24 1.12 9.26 -19.18
C ASN A 24 1.53 10.73 -19.18
N SER A 25 0.60 11.58 -18.74
CA SER A 25 0.86 13.02 -18.63
C SER A 25 1.19 13.38 -17.20
N ARG A 26 1.74 14.58 -17.01
CA ARG A 26 2.00 15.06 -15.65
C ARG A 26 0.71 15.13 -14.85
N GLU A 27 -0.37 15.62 -15.47
CA GLU A 27 -1.66 15.71 -14.78
C GLU A 27 -2.17 14.34 -14.36
N SER A 28 -2.04 13.33 -15.22
CA SER A 28 -2.53 12.01 -14.88
C SER A 28 -1.71 11.38 -13.77
N ARG A 29 -0.40 11.61 -13.76
CA ARG A 29 0.46 11.09 -12.69
C ARG A 29 0.15 11.77 -11.36
N GLU A 30 -0.05 13.10 -11.39
CA GLU A 30 -0.36 13.83 -10.16
C GLU A 30 -1.71 13.44 -9.60
N ALA A 31 -2.67 13.14 -10.47
CA ALA A 31 -3.98 12.68 -10.02
C ALA A 31 -3.86 11.38 -9.25
N VAL A 32 -3.02 10.45 -9.73
CA VAL A 32 -2.79 9.20 -9.00
C VAL A 32 -2.18 9.49 -7.64
N LEU A 33 -1.15 10.33 -7.60
CA LEU A 33 -0.47 10.63 -6.34
C LEU A 33 -1.41 11.26 -5.32
N ASP A 34 -2.24 12.20 -5.77
CA ASP A 34 -3.19 12.84 -4.86
C ASP A 34 -4.17 11.85 -4.25
N LEU A 35 -4.65 10.91 -5.06
CA LEU A 35 -5.58 9.90 -4.56
C LEU A 35 -4.91 8.91 -3.63
N VAL A 36 -3.66 8.55 -3.93
CA VAL A 36 -2.91 7.64 -3.07
C VAL A 36 -2.77 8.21 -1.66
N ILE A 37 -2.43 9.50 -1.56
CA ILE A 37 -2.16 10.10 -0.26
C ILE A 37 -3.40 10.58 0.47
N ALA A 38 -4.50 10.87 -0.25
CA ALA A 38 -5.66 11.52 0.36
C ALA A 38 -6.82 10.56 0.63
N GLN A 39 -7.06 9.57 -0.22
CA GLN A 39 -8.28 8.78 -0.14
C GLN A 39 -8.06 7.28 -0.14
N ALA A 40 -6.97 6.80 -0.72
CA ALA A 40 -6.82 5.38 -0.96
C ALA A 40 -6.65 4.59 0.33
N GLN A 41 -7.23 3.41 0.35
CA GLN A 41 -7.01 2.43 1.39
C GLN A 41 -6.50 1.16 0.73
N PHE A 42 -5.57 0.49 1.39
CA PHE A 42 -4.91 -0.67 0.81
C PHE A 42 -5.02 -1.87 1.72
N LEU A 43 -5.05 -3.05 1.12
CA LEU A 43 -4.95 -4.29 1.87
C LEU A 43 -3.48 -4.64 2.01
N ALA A 44 -3.04 -4.85 3.24
CA ALA A 44 -1.66 -5.23 3.53
C ALA A 44 -1.66 -6.65 4.09
N PRO A 45 -1.00 -7.61 3.41
CA PRO A 45 -0.92 -8.95 3.96
C PRO A 45 -0.05 -8.94 5.21
N ALA A 46 -0.53 -9.59 6.26
CA ALA A 46 0.15 -9.56 7.54
C ALA A 46 -0.14 -10.85 8.30
N ASP A 47 0.78 -11.19 9.18
CA ASP A 47 0.57 -12.27 10.12
C ASP A 47 0.25 -11.65 11.47
N ILE A 48 -0.92 -11.98 11.98
CA ILE A 48 -1.35 -11.48 13.27
C ILE A 48 -0.95 -12.49 14.32
N VAL A 49 -0.02 -12.08 15.19
CA VAL A 49 0.49 -12.94 16.25
C VAL A 49 -0.32 -12.64 17.49
N PRO A 50 -1.10 -13.62 17.98
CA PRO A 50 -1.94 -13.37 19.13
C PRO A 50 -1.13 -13.16 20.40
N GLU A 51 -1.76 -12.52 21.38
CA GLU A 51 -1.15 -12.32 22.68
C GLU A 51 -0.91 -13.68 23.33
N THR A 52 0.30 -13.88 23.84
CA THR A 52 0.65 -15.08 24.56
C THR A 52 1.32 -14.70 25.87
N GLU A 53 1.49 -15.67 26.72
CA GLU A 53 2.08 -15.42 28.03
C GLU A 53 3.46 -14.78 27.86
N GLY A 54 3.60 -13.59 28.46
CA GLY A 54 4.85 -12.85 28.39
C GLY A 54 5.10 -12.08 27.13
N LYS A 55 4.17 -12.11 26.17
CA LYS A 55 4.32 -11.39 24.90
C LYS A 55 3.01 -10.74 24.49
N GLU A 56 3.10 -9.51 24.04
CA GLU A 56 1.94 -8.80 23.54
C GLU A 56 1.60 -9.25 22.12
N ALA A 57 0.35 -9.03 21.74
CA ALA A 57 -0.07 -9.27 20.37
C ALA A 57 0.74 -8.39 19.42
N ALA A 58 1.02 -8.92 18.25
CA ALA A 58 1.83 -8.20 17.26
C ALA A 58 1.29 -8.45 15.87
N VAL A 59 1.56 -7.51 14.97
CA VAL A 59 1.24 -7.65 13.56
C VAL A 59 2.54 -7.59 12.78
N ARG A 60 2.78 -8.62 11.98
CA ARG A 60 3.98 -8.68 11.14
C ARG A 60 3.59 -8.52 9.70
N PHE A 61 4.00 -7.43 9.09
CA PHE A 61 3.70 -7.15 7.69
C PHE A 61 4.70 -7.86 6.79
N GLN A 62 4.18 -8.43 5.70
CA GLN A 62 5.02 -9.09 4.72
C GLN A 62 5.77 -8.06 3.88
N LEU A 63 6.96 -8.43 3.48
CA LEU A 63 7.78 -7.60 2.60
C LEU A 63 8.05 -8.38 1.32
N LEU A 64 8.03 -7.67 0.20
CA LEU A 64 8.43 -8.23 -1.08
C LEU A 64 9.78 -7.66 -1.47
N THR A 65 10.62 -8.50 -2.04
CA THR A 65 11.96 -8.08 -2.45
C THR A 65 11.98 -7.92 -3.97
N ASN A 66 12.48 -6.78 -4.46
CA ASN A 66 12.59 -6.57 -5.89
C ASN A 66 13.84 -7.27 -6.44
N GLN A 67 14.11 -7.09 -7.73
CA GLN A 67 15.22 -7.77 -8.37
C GLN A 67 16.57 -7.33 -7.81
N GLU A 68 16.62 -6.16 -7.22
CA GLU A 68 17.86 -5.62 -6.64
C GLU A 68 18.04 -6.00 -5.18
N GLY A 69 17.13 -6.80 -4.64
CA GLY A 69 17.21 -7.21 -3.25
C GLY A 69 16.65 -6.23 -2.26
N GLN A 70 15.96 -5.19 -2.72
CA GLN A 70 15.39 -4.18 -1.84
C GLN A 70 14.00 -4.62 -1.37
N PRO A 71 13.71 -4.53 -0.06
CA PRO A 71 12.41 -4.93 0.47
C PRO A 71 11.41 -3.78 0.38
N PHE A 72 10.18 -4.10 -0.03
CA PHE A 72 9.08 -3.16 -0.12
C PHE A 72 7.85 -3.74 0.53
N PHE A 73 7.05 -2.90 1.20
CA PHE A 73 5.75 -3.33 1.68
C PHE A 73 4.78 -3.40 0.50
N PRO A 74 4.10 -4.54 0.31
CA PRO A 74 3.07 -4.61 -0.73
C PRO A 74 1.79 -3.95 -0.26
N ALA A 75 1.12 -3.24 -1.17
CA ALA A 75 -0.16 -2.60 -0.92
C ALA A 75 -1.09 -2.97 -2.05
N PHE A 76 -2.26 -3.49 -1.72
CA PHE A 76 -3.19 -3.98 -2.73
C PHE A 76 -4.45 -3.13 -2.73
N THR A 77 -4.92 -2.76 -3.92
CA THR A 77 -6.11 -1.92 -4.05
C THR A 77 -7.39 -2.69 -3.83
N GLY A 78 -7.34 -4.01 -3.81
CA GLY A 78 -8.51 -4.83 -3.56
C GLY A 78 -8.14 -6.29 -3.44
N TRP A 79 -9.15 -7.11 -3.17
CA TRP A 79 -8.94 -8.53 -2.95
C TRP A 79 -8.42 -9.25 -4.19
N GLU A 80 -8.83 -8.81 -5.38
CA GLU A 80 -8.36 -9.45 -6.61
C GLU A 80 -6.85 -9.35 -6.75
N GLU A 81 -6.31 -8.17 -6.47
CA GLU A 81 -4.86 -7.97 -6.57
C GLU A 81 -4.13 -8.74 -5.49
N LEU A 82 -4.71 -8.77 -4.29
CA LEU A 82 -4.10 -9.54 -3.20
C LEU A 82 -4.02 -11.03 -3.55
N ARG A 83 -5.07 -11.56 -4.16
CA ARG A 83 -5.10 -12.97 -4.51
C ARG A 83 -4.07 -13.36 -5.55
N LYS A 84 -3.62 -12.42 -6.36
CA LYS A 84 -2.55 -12.70 -7.31
C LYS A 84 -1.26 -13.08 -6.59
N LEU A 85 -1.05 -12.55 -5.40
CA LEU A 85 0.11 -12.91 -4.60
C LEU A 85 -0.15 -14.13 -3.74
N CYS A 86 -1.29 -14.17 -3.07
CA CYS A 86 -1.58 -15.18 -2.04
C CYS A 86 -2.29 -16.41 -2.57
N GLY A 87 -2.84 -16.34 -3.79
CA GLY A 87 -3.63 -17.43 -4.36
C GLY A 87 -4.95 -17.57 -3.64
N PRO A 88 -5.53 -18.77 -3.67
CA PRO A 88 -6.83 -18.99 -3.04
C PRO A 88 -6.80 -19.11 -1.53
N LYS A 89 -5.63 -19.03 -0.93
CA LYS A 89 -5.51 -19.16 0.53
C LYS A 89 -6.09 -17.95 1.23
N ASN A 90 -6.62 -18.18 2.42
CA ASN A 90 -7.04 -17.10 3.28
C ASN A 90 -5.80 -16.45 3.87
N GLN A 91 -5.59 -15.21 3.50
CA GLN A 91 -4.46 -14.44 4.02
C GLN A 91 -4.98 -13.37 4.96
N GLN A 92 -4.42 -13.34 6.17
CA GLN A 92 -4.74 -12.27 7.10
C GLN A 92 -4.29 -10.95 6.52
N THR A 93 -5.14 -9.94 6.61
CA THR A 93 -4.85 -8.63 6.03
C THR A 93 -5.28 -7.52 6.98
N VAL A 94 -4.63 -6.38 6.83
CA VAL A 94 -4.97 -5.17 7.55
C VAL A 94 -5.18 -4.07 6.54
N ALA A 95 -6.21 -3.25 6.72
CA ALA A 95 -6.45 -2.11 5.84
C ALA A 95 -5.58 -0.94 6.31
N LEU A 96 -4.76 -0.43 5.41
CA LEU A 96 -3.82 0.65 5.72
C LEU A 96 -3.99 1.80 4.73
N THR A 97 -3.67 3.00 5.19
CA THR A 97 -3.62 4.18 4.33
C THR A 97 -2.16 4.55 4.05
N PHE A 98 -1.98 5.55 3.19
CA PHE A 98 -0.63 6.06 2.93
C PHE A 98 0.08 6.46 4.21
N ASP A 99 -0.63 7.09 5.15
CA ASP A 99 0.01 7.53 6.41
C ASP A 99 0.60 6.36 7.17
N HIS A 100 -0.07 5.23 7.18
CA HIS A 100 0.47 4.04 7.85
C HIS A 100 1.75 3.56 7.18
N TYR A 101 1.74 3.50 5.84
CA TYR A 101 2.94 3.06 5.12
C TYR A 101 4.08 4.04 5.31
N ALA A 102 3.79 5.34 5.26
CA ALA A 102 4.83 6.34 5.47
C ALA A 102 5.46 6.20 6.84
N GLY A 103 4.63 5.98 7.86
CA GLY A 103 5.16 5.77 9.20
C GLY A 103 6.06 4.55 9.28
N MET A 104 5.62 3.44 8.68
CA MET A 104 6.39 2.22 8.73
C MET A 104 7.71 2.33 7.97
N VAL A 105 7.70 2.98 6.81
CA VAL A 105 8.90 3.07 5.98
C VAL A 105 9.87 4.11 6.53
N LEU A 106 9.36 5.29 6.88
CA LEU A 106 10.25 6.41 7.21
C LEU A 106 10.79 6.34 8.63
N GLN A 107 10.07 5.67 9.53
CA GLN A 107 10.52 5.50 10.91
C GLN A 107 11.31 4.24 11.13
N ASP A 108 11.18 3.28 10.24
CA ASP A 108 11.81 1.96 10.36
C ASP A 108 12.60 1.69 9.09
N ASN A 109 13.87 1.39 9.23
CA ASN A 109 14.77 1.25 8.08
C ASN A 109 14.69 -0.12 7.41
N ARG A 110 13.71 -0.94 7.76
CA ARG A 110 13.63 -2.29 7.18
C ARG A 110 13.16 -2.31 5.74
N ALA A 111 12.39 -1.31 5.31
CA ALA A 111 11.84 -1.30 3.96
C ALA A 111 12.35 -0.10 3.18
N ALA A 112 12.50 -0.30 1.87
CA ALA A 112 12.91 0.76 0.96
C ALA A 112 11.74 1.62 0.50
N GLY A 113 10.51 1.16 0.72
CA GLY A 113 9.31 1.89 0.33
C GLY A 113 8.12 0.96 0.31
N PHE A 114 7.10 1.30 -0.50
CA PHE A 114 5.98 0.39 -0.68
C PHE A 114 5.61 0.35 -2.17
N VAL A 115 4.93 -0.73 -2.55
CA VAL A 115 4.56 -0.95 -3.96
C VAL A 115 3.07 -1.27 -4.02
N ILE A 116 2.36 -0.55 -4.89
CA ILE A 116 0.92 -0.74 -5.07
C ILE A 116 0.69 -1.75 -6.18
N ASP A 117 -0.09 -2.80 -5.88
CA ASP A 117 -0.47 -3.84 -6.83
C ASP A 117 0.75 -4.40 -7.56
N PRO A 118 1.66 -5.05 -6.82
CA PRO A 118 2.92 -5.51 -7.42
C PRO A 118 2.74 -6.48 -8.58
N MET A 119 1.63 -7.21 -8.62
CA MET A 119 1.35 -8.13 -9.72
C MET A 119 0.47 -7.49 -10.80
N GLY A 120 0.15 -6.21 -10.66
CA GLY A 120 -0.69 -5.47 -11.61
C GLY A 120 0.00 -4.23 -12.07
N ALA A 121 -0.53 -3.06 -11.68
CA ALA A 121 0.04 -1.77 -12.10
C ALA A 121 1.46 -1.57 -11.61
N CYS A 122 1.81 -2.17 -10.51
CA CYS A 122 3.17 -2.17 -9.95
C CYS A 122 3.73 -0.76 -9.78
N LEU A 123 3.04 0.03 -8.97
CA LEU A 123 3.48 1.41 -8.69
C LEU A 123 4.40 1.40 -7.47
N THR A 124 5.66 1.71 -7.69
CA THR A 124 6.68 1.65 -6.66
C THR A 124 6.96 3.04 -6.10
N PHE A 125 6.96 3.15 -4.77
CA PHE A 125 7.22 4.40 -4.07
C PHE A 125 8.39 4.17 -3.13
N ASP A 126 9.54 4.78 -3.44
CA ASP A 126 10.71 4.64 -2.57
C ASP A 126 10.64 5.68 -1.45
N ARG A 127 11.62 5.62 -0.53
CA ARG A 127 11.63 6.51 0.62
C ARG A 127 11.63 7.98 0.23
N ASN A 128 12.44 8.31 -0.76
CA ASN A 128 12.56 9.69 -1.20
C ASN A 128 11.22 10.23 -1.71
N MET A 129 10.55 9.43 -2.52
CA MET A 129 9.23 9.80 -3.04
C MET A 129 8.22 9.90 -1.91
N MET A 130 8.27 8.98 -0.95
CA MET A 130 7.35 9.01 0.18
C MET A 130 7.54 10.27 1.02
N GLU A 131 8.76 10.72 1.20
CA GLU A 131 9.01 11.97 1.91
C GLU A 131 8.36 13.16 1.20
N HIS A 132 8.48 13.20 -0.12
CA HIS A 132 7.83 14.25 -0.90
C HIS A 132 6.30 14.18 -0.78
N LEU A 133 5.76 12.97 -0.76
CA LEU A 133 4.32 12.80 -0.65
C LEU A 133 3.79 13.19 0.72
N VAL A 134 4.58 12.96 1.77
CA VAL A 134 4.19 13.41 3.11
C VAL A 134 4.05 14.93 3.14
N VAL A 135 5.03 15.63 2.56
CA VAL A 135 4.97 17.08 2.49
C VAL A 135 3.78 17.54 1.67
N ARG A 136 3.53 16.88 0.54
CA ARG A 136 2.40 17.20 -0.32
C ARG A 136 1.08 17.03 0.41
N LYS A 137 0.95 15.95 1.19
CA LYS A 137 -0.28 15.72 1.95
C LYS A 137 -0.48 16.78 3.02
N GLN A 138 0.58 17.20 3.69
CA GLN A 138 0.49 18.24 4.69
C GLN A 138 0.01 19.56 4.07
N ALA A 139 0.46 19.86 2.86
CA ALA A 139 0.02 21.05 2.15
C ALA A 139 -1.45 20.97 1.78
N MET A 140 -1.93 19.77 1.44
CA MET A 140 -3.33 19.58 1.09
C MET A 140 -4.26 19.74 2.29
N ALA A 141 -3.75 19.49 3.48
CA ALA A 141 -4.57 19.56 4.70
C ALA A 141 -4.81 20.97 5.19
N LYS A 142 -4.15 21.95 4.63
CA LYS A 142 -4.30 23.34 5.05
C LYS A 142 -5.40 24.09 4.33
#